data_118a1a29fabf7b5da3d26b586734856a
#
_entry.id   118a1a29fabf7b5da3d26b586734856a
#
_cell.length_a   1.000
_cell.length_b   1.000
_cell.length_c   1.000
_cell.angle_alpha   90.00
_cell.angle_beta   90.00
_cell.angle_gamma   90.00
#
_symmetry.space_group_name_H-M   'P 1'
#
loop_
_entity.id
_entity.type
_entity.pdbx_description
1 polymer ?
#
loop_
_entity_poly.entity_id
_entity_poly.type
_entity_poly.pdbx_seq_one_letter_code
_entity_poly.pdbx_strand_id
1 'polypeptide(L)'
;MGNKPPSFSNSDNPAADSDSLLARTLTFFYLPAKNLWLLLCPDTLSFDWSMDAVPLLKTICDWRNLHTVAFYIGLLLLAYYSLKSPSLERECDGKFVTNGRQNANGHSCHSDVEYRNSEIKPGFASKVENGIKSNVSQRTQLPSTENIVVLSLSLLIIPFVPATNLFFYVGFVIAERVLYIPSMGFCLLITVGARALYVKIQKRFLKSLIFYATATLIVFYGLKTAMRNGDWQNEEMLYRSGIKVNPAKAWGNLGNVLKSQSKISEAESAYRNALYYRSNMADMLYNLGLLLQESSRFAEALHYYKLAIGSRPTLASAYLNTGIILMNQGKTEEARRTFLKCSEIPDENLKDPHAHKSSVTSCLYNLGKLYHEQGRYEEALNVYKEAIQKMPRQFPPQSLYNMMGEAYMRLSKLPEAERWYMESLKSKTDHIPAHLTYGKLLALTGRKSEAEKFFLKAIELDPTKGNCYMHYGQFLLEEARLIEAAEMAKKAAELDSTEFDVVFNAAHMLRQASLNEAAEKYYDLAARLRPNYPAALMNLGAILHLNGRLQKAEANYLRALQLKPDDVITQSNLRKLWNIMEKQGLKTSKT
;
A
#
# COMPACT_ATOMS: atom_id res chain seq x y z
N MET A 1 -23.09 1.72 -9.38
CA MET A 1 -22.04 0.88 -10.01
C MET A 1 -22.14 1.09 -11.51
N GLY A 2 -21.05 1.54 -12.18
CA GLY A 2 -21.07 1.85 -13.60
C GLY A 2 -21.21 0.61 -14.47
N ASN A 3 -21.98 0.72 -15.55
CA ASN A 3 -22.27 -0.35 -16.52
C ASN A 3 -21.07 -0.79 -17.41
N LYS A 4 -19.83 -0.43 -17.05
CA LYS A 4 -18.65 -0.87 -17.80
C LYS A 4 -17.99 -2.05 -17.09
N PRO A 5 -17.64 -3.14 -17.79
CA PRO A 5 -16.87 -4.22 -17.21
C PRO A 5 -15.52 -3.68 -16.69
N PRO A 6 -14.95 -4.25 -15.63
CA PRO A 6 -13.67 -3.81 -15.10
C PRO A 6 -12.58 -3.96 -16.18
N SER A 7 -11.81 -2.90 -16.42
CA SER A 7 -10.64 -2.96 -17.28
C SER A 7 -9.46 -3.49 -16.48
N PHE A 8 -8.83 -4.56 -16.95
CA PHE A 8 -7.62 -5.13 -16.37
C PHE A 8 -6.39 -4.66 -17.15
N SER A 9 -5.28 -4.48 -16.45
CA SER A 9 -4.03 -4.10 -17.10
C SER A 9 -3.40 -5.32 -17.82
N ASN A 10 -2.61 -5.05 -18.85
CA ASN A 10 -1.77 -6.05 -19.53
C ASN A 10 -0.90 -6.87 -18.54
N SER A 11 -0.49 -6.26 -17.45
CA SER A 11 0.26 -6.95 -16.40
C SER A 11 -0.56 -7.94 -15.58
N ASP A 12 -1.88 -7.79 -15.51
CA ASP A 12 -2.72 -8.69 -14.73
C ASP A 12 -3.09 -9.95 -15.52
N ASN A 13 -3.43 -9.79 -16.80
CA ASN A 13 -3.77 -10.89 -17.70
C ASN A 13 -3.21 -10.64 -19.12
N PRO A 14 -1.94 -10.98 -19.40
CA PRO A 14 -1.32 -10.79 -20.71
C PRO A 14 -2.02 -11.54 -21.84
N ALA A 15 -2.69 -12.66 -21.53
CA ALA A 15 -3.43 -13.42 -22.54
C ALA A 15 -4.68 -12.67 -23.04
N ALA A 16 -5.37 -11.94 -22.16
CA ALA A 16 -6.54 -11.15 -22.54
C ALA A 16 -6.17 -9.95 -23.43
N ASP A 17 -4.98 -9.40 -23.25
CA ASP A 17 -4.47 -8.20 -23.94
C ASP A 17 -3.64 -8.53 -25.19
N SER A 18 -3.50 -9.81 -25.55
CA SER A 18 -2.73 -10.23 -26.73
C SER A 18 -3.45 -9.84 -28.03
N ASP A 19 -2.76 -9.16 -28.95
CA ASP A 19 -3.29 -8.81 -30.29
C ASP A 19 -3.52 -10.06 -31.17
N SER A 20 -2.79 -11.14 -30.91
CA SER A 20 -2.92 -12.39 -31.64
C SER A 20 -4.09 -13.22 -31.12
N LEU A 21 -5.16 -13.34 -31.90
CA LEU A 21 -6.30 -14.21 -31.60
C LEU A 21 -5.86 -15.67 -31.38
N LEU A 22 -4.90 -16.17 -32.19
CA LEU A 22 -4.35 -17.52 -32.04
C LEU A 22 -3.68 -17.71 -30.68
N ALA A 23 -2.80 -16.81 -30.29
CA ALA A 23 -2.10 -16.89 -29.00
C ALA A 23 -3.09 -16.82 -27.81
N ARG A 24 -4.10 -15.95 -27.92
CA ARG A 24 -5.17 -15.83 -26.91
C ARG A 24 -5.94 -17.14 -26.78
N THR A 25 -6.42 -17.69 -27.89
CA THR A 25 -7.21 -18.91 -27.92
C THR A 25 -6.42 -20.11 -27.37
N LEU A 26 -5.20 -20.34 -27.89
CA LEU A 26 -4.35 -21.46 -27.43
C LEU A 26 -4.06 -21.34 -25.94
N THR A 27 -3.75 -20.14 -25.45
CA THR A 27 -3.45 -19.93 -24.02
C THR A 27 -4.68 -20.20 -23.15
N PHE A 28 -5.86 -19.65 -23.51
CA PHE A 28 -7.08 -19.89 -22.72
C PHE A 28 -7.52 -21.34 -22.71
N PHE A 29 -7.34 -22.08 -23.79
CA PHE A 29 -7.59 -23.52 -23.81
C PHE A 29 -6.58 -24.33 -22.97
N TYR A 30 -5.36 -23.84 -22.83
CA TYR A 30 -4.33 -24.46 -22.00
C TYR A 30 -4.56 -24.26 -20.49
N LEU A 31 -5.12 -23.13 -20.06
CA LEU A 31 -5.28 -22.80 -18.64
C LEU A 31 -6.06 -23.86 -17.83
N PRO A 32 -7.18 -24.43 -18.30
CA PRO A 32 -7.87 -25.52 -17.59
C PRO A 32 -7.00 -26.77 -17.40
N ALA A 33 -6.21 -27.14 -18.41
CA ALA A 33 -5.26 -28.26 -18.31
C ALA A 33 -4.16 -27.99 -17.27
N LYS A 34 -3.63 -26.75 -17.24
CA LYS A 34 -2.64 -26.33 -16.22
C LYS A 34 -3.23 -26.31 -14.81
N ASN A 35 -4.48 -25.88 -14.64
CA ASN A 35 -5.18 -25.92 -13.36
C ASN A 35 -5.43 -27.37 -12.89
N LEU A 36 -5.79 -28.29 -13.79
CA LEU A 36 -5.88 -29.71 -13.43
C LEU A 36 -4.52 -30.26 -13.01
N TRP A 37 -3.44 -29.85 -13.71
CA TRP A 37 -2.08 -30.26 -13.32
C TRP A 37 -1.73 -29.80 -11.90
N LEU A 38 -2.12 -28.58 -11.50
CA LEU A 38 -1.92 -28.08 -10.14
C LEU A 38 -2.69 -28.90 -9.09
N LEU A 39 -3.86 -29.47 -9.45
CA LEU A 39 -4.59 -30.40 -8.58
C LEU A 39 -3.91 -31.78 -8.51
N LEU A 40 -3.38 -32.28 -9.63
CA LEU A 40 -2.69 -33.58 -9.69
C LEU A 40 -1.31 -33.55 -9.04
N CYS A 41 -0.54 -32.51 -9.28
CA CYS A 41 0.83 -32.37 -8.82
C CYS A 41 1.11 -30.92 -8.38
N PRO A 42 0.77 -30.53 -7.14
CA PRO A 42 1.01 -29.19 -6.61
C PRO A 42 2.50 -28.99 -6.26
N ASP A 43 3.38 -29.10 -7.27
CA ASP A 43 4.82 -28.96 -7.14
C ASP A 43 5.26 -27.50 -6.97
N THR A 44 4.67 -26.61 -7.74
CA THR A 44 4.94 -25.18 -7.74
C THR A 44 3.66 -24.40 -7.47
N LEU A 45 3.59 -23.77 -6.31
CA LEU A 45 2.46 -22.94 -5.90
C LEU A 45 2.92 -21.49 -5.70
N SER A 46 2.04 -20.52 -6.01
CA SER A 46 2.33 -19.10 -5.87
C SER A 46 1.11 -18.34 -5.35
N PHE A 47 1.35 -17.24 -4.67
CA PHE A 47 0.28 -16.31 -4.27
C PHE A 47 -0.36 -15.59 -5.47
N ASP A 48 0.36 -15.51 -6.60
CA ASP A 48 -0.06 -14.79 -7.80
C ASP A 48 0.60 -15.37 -9.06
N TRP A 49 -0.21 -15.55 -10.11
CA TRP A 49 0.19 -16.09 -11.42
C TRP A 49 -0.02 -15.08 -12.55
N SER A 50 0.01 -13.79 -12.24
CA SER A 50 -0.09 -12.71 -13.23
C SER A 50 1.22 -12.50 -14.00
N MET A 51 1.23 -11.53 -14.89
CA MET A 51 2.39 -11.20 -15.74
C MET A 51 2.84 -12.40 -16.57
N ASP A 52 4.13 -12.68 -16.58
CA ASP A 52 4.75 -13.75 -17.39
C ASP A 52 4.84 -15.10 -16.66
N ALA A 53 4.11 -15.27 -15.53
CA ALA A 53 4.10 -16.52 -14.76
C ALA A 53 3.60 -17.72 -15.59
N VAL A 54 2.70 -17.48 -16.55
CA VAL A 54 2.29 -18.44 -17.58
C VAL A 54 2.58 -17.83 -18.96
N PRO A 55 3.70 -18.20 -19.59
CA PRO A 55 4.04 -17.67 -20.91
C PRO A 55 2.99 -18.00 -21.98
N LEU A 56 2.66 -17.05 -22.83
CA LEU A 56 1.68 -17.21 -23.90
C LEU A 56 2.06 -18.32 -24.88
N LEU A 57 1.07 -19.10 -25.31
CA LEU A 57 1.22 -20.07 -26.39
C LEU A 57 1.04 -19.36 -27.74
N LYS A 58 2.15 -19.15 -28.45
CA LYS A 58 2.16 -18.41 -29.72
C LYS A 58 1.98 -19.30 -30.95
N THR A 59 2.25 -20.60 -30.84
CA THR A 59 2.22 -21.53 -31.98
C THR A 59 1.47 -22.82 -31.65
N ILE A 60 0.88 -23.46 -32.64
CA ILE A 60 0.17 -24.74 -32.50
C ILE A 60 1.16 -25.87 -32.17
N CYS A 61 2.40 -25.79 -32.63
CA CYS A 61 3.45 -26.80 -32.39
C CYS A 61 4.06 -26.72 -30.99
N ASP A 62 3.59 -25.85 -30.10
CA ASP A 62 4.07 -25.81 -28.71
C ASP A 62 3.68 -27.11 -27.99
N TRP A 63 4.66 -27.78 -27.37
CA TRP A 63 4.47 -29.06 -26.68
C TRP A 63 3.39 -29.00 -25.58
N ARG A 64 3.14 -27.82 -25.01
CA ARG A 64 2.08 -27.59 -24.01
C ARG A 64 0.68 -27.86 -24.55
N ASN A 65 0.49 -27.76 -25.85
CA ASN A 65 -0.77 -28.10 -26.49
C ASN A 65 -1.09 -29.60 -26.40
N LEU A 66 -0.09 -30.47 -26.24
CA LEU A 66 -0.31 -31.89 -25.98
C LEU A 66 -1.04 -32.11 -24.64
N HIS A 67 -0.71 -31.35 -23.59
CA HIS A 67 -1.43 -31.42 -22.33
C HIS A 67 -2.87 -30.93 -22.49
N THR A 68 -3.09 -29.89 -23.29
CA THR A 68 -4.42 -29.37 -23.61
C THR A 68 -5.28 -30.44 -24.27
N VAL A 69 -4.75 -31.10 -25.32
CA VAL A 69 -5.46 -32.16 -26.04
C VAL A 69 -5.75 -33.34 -25.12
N ALA A 70 -4.76 -33.81 -24.37
CA ALA A 70 -4.94 -34.91 -23.43
C ALA A 70 -6.00 -34.61 -22.35
N PHE A 71 -6.03 -33.39 -21.84
CA PHE A 71 -7.03 -32.94 -20.88
C PHE A 71 -8.44 -33.02 -21.43
N TYR A 72 -8.69 -32.45 -22.64
CA TYR A 72 -10.03 -32.43 -23.21
C TYR A 72 -10.48 -33.81 -23.68
N ILE A 73 -9.58 -34.66 -24.19
CA ILE A 73 -9.90 -36.06 -24.49
C ILE A 73 -10.30 -36.78 -23.20
N GLY A 74 -9.52 -36.66 -22.12
CA GLY A 74 -9.83 -37.28 -20.83
C GLY A 74 -11.20 -36.81 -20.29
N LEU A 75 -11.49 -35.53 -20.37
CA LEU A 75 -12.77 -34.96 -19.95
C LEU A 75 -13.94 -35.51 -20.76
N LEU A 76 -13.81 -35.59 -22.09
CA LEU A 76 -14.82 -36.16 -22.99
C LEU A 76 -15.06 -37.65 -22.71
N LEU A 77 -14.01 -38.42 -22.47
CA LEU A 77 -14.12 -39.85 -22.12
C LEU A 77 -14.85 -40.05 -20.79
N LEU A 78 -14.55 -39.23 -19.76
CA LEU A 78 -15.25 -39.27 -18.49
C LEU A 78 -16.73 -38.88 -18.62
N ALA A 79 -17.03 -37.83 -19.39
CA ALA A 79 -18.40 -37.42 -19.67
C ALA A 79 -19.18 -38.53 -20.44
N TYR A 80 -18.58 -39.11 -21.48
CA TYR A 80 -19.15 -40.23 -22.22
C TYR A 80 -19.44 -41.42 -21.33
N TYR A 81 -18.48 -41.80 -20.46
CA TYR A 81 -18.67 -42.89 -19.50
C TYR A 81 -19.85 -42.62 -18.55
N SER A 82 -19.96 -41.42 -18.02
CA SER A 82 -21.03 -41.04 -17.07
C SER A 82 -22.44 -40.99 -17.71
N LEU A 83 -22.51 -40.73 -19.03
CA LEU A 83 -23.78 -40.64 -19.75
C LEU A 83 -24.27 -42.01 -20.33
N LYS A 84 -23.33 -42.94 -20.60
CA LYS A 84 -23.65 -44.21 -21.28
C LYS A 84 -24.22 -45.29 -20.35
N SER A 85 -23.98 -45.21 -19.06
CA SER A 85 -24.24 -46.31 -18.13
C SER A 85 -25.69 -46.47 -17.57
N PRO A 86 -26.68 -45.60 -17.73
CA PRO A 86 -28.02 -45.77 -17.15
C PRO A 86 -28.87 -46.85 -17.77
N SER A 87 -28.52 -47.43 -18.92
CA SER A 87 -29.38 -48.32 -19.67
C SER A 87 -29.26 -49.82 -19.32
N LEU A 88 -28.15 -50.24 -18.73
CA LEU A 88 -27.87 -51.66 -18.46
C LEU A 88 -28.40 -52.21 -17.11
N GLU A 89 -28.56 -51.36 -16.08
CA GLU A 89 -29.08 -51.80 -14.78
C GLU A 89 -30.60 -51.93 -14.73
N ARG A 90 -31.35 -51.22 -15.59
CA ARG A 90 -32.83 -51.35 -15.66
C ARG A 90 -33.30 -52.66 -16.30
N GLU A 91 -32.47 -53.34 -17.09
CA GLU A 91 -32.83 -54.65 -17.69
C GLU A 91 -32.59 -55.84 -16.76
N CYS A 92 -31.73 -55.74 -15.76
CA CYS A 92 -31.51 -56.81 -14.79
C CYS A 92 -32.53 -56.87 -13.67
N ASP A 93 -33.10 -55.72 -13.22
CA ASP A 93 -34.12 -55.67 -12.17
C ASP A 93 -35.55 -56.05 -12.67
N GLY A 94 -35.77 -56.05 -13.99
CA GLY A 94 -37.05 -56.41 -14.61
C GLY A 94 -37.29 -57.94 -14.80
N LYS A 95 -36.28 -58.79 -14.61
CA LYS A 95 -36.40 -60.25 -14.86
C LYS A 95 -36.54 -61.14 -13.64
N PHE A 96 -36.63 -60.58 -12.43
CA PHE A 96 -36.68 -61.38 -11.21
C PHE A 96 -38.04 -61.42 -10.51
N VAL A 97 -39.14 -60.92 -11.10
CA VAL A 97 -40.47 -60.83 -10.45
C VAL A 97 -41.57 -61.55 -11.22
N THR A 98 -41.29 -62.49 -12.11
CA THR A 98 -42.37 -63.33 -12.72
C THR A 98 -41.89 -64.74 -12.91
N ASN A 99 -41.82 -65.55 -11.83
CA ASN A 99 -42.04 -66.98 -11.87
C ASN A 99 -42.03 -67.58 -10.43
N GLY A 100 -43.16 -67.60 -9.81
CA GLY A 100 -43.38 -68.21 -8.49
C GLY A 100 -44.84 -68.43 -8.19
N ARG A 101 -45.53 -69.23 -9.04
CA ARG A 101 -46.79 -69.83 -8.68
C ARG A 101 -46.87 -71.26 -9.15
N GLN A 102 -47.21 -72.13 -8.20
CA GLN A 102 -47.54 -73.58 -8.30
C GLN A 102 -46.33 -74.50 -8.09
N ASN A 103 -46.27 -75.15 -6.87
CA ASN A 103 -46.88 -76.42 -6.62
C ASN A 103 -46.80 -76.82 -5.13
N ALA A 104 -47.89 -77.25 -4.61
CA ALA A 104 -48.01 -77.89 -3.31
C ALA A 104 -47.42 -79.31 -3.33
N ASN A 105 -46.68 -79.71 -2.31
CA ASN A 105 -46.88 -80.97 -1.56
C ASN A 105 -45.68 -81.17 -0.59
N GLY A 106 -46.03 -81.38 0.65
CA GLY A 106 -45.47 -81.91 1.82
C GLY A 106 -44.14 -82.62 1.83
N HIS A 107 -43.39 -82.29 2.82
CA HIS A 107 -42.89 -83.24 3.84
C HIS A 107 -42.17 -82.49 4.95
N SER A 108 -42.56 -82.79 6.18
CA SER A 108 -41.92 -82.39 7.42
C SER A 108 -40.53 -82.99 7.61
N CYS A 109 -39.64 -82.28 8.22
CA CYS A 109 -38.59 -82.83 9.08
C CYS A 109 -38.19 -81.84 10.18
N HIS A 110 -38.36 -82.32 11.40
CA HIS A 110 -37.94 -81.75 12.67
C HIS A 110 -36.44 -81.57 12.75
N SER A 111 -36.04 -80.54 13.43
CA SER A 111 -34.91 -80.61 14.37
C SER A 111 -34.97 -79.47 15.37
N ASP A 112 -34.97 -79.85 16.59
CA ASP A 112 -35.06 -79.12 17.85
C ASP A 112 -33.84 -78.26 18.10
N VAL A 113 -34.09 -77.09 18.69
CA VAL A 113 -33.09 -76.46 19.59
C VAL A 113 -33.88 -75.70 20.67
N GLU A 114 -33.56 -76.02 21.87
CA GLU A 114 -34.07 -75.70 23.19
C GLU A 114 -34.13 -74.22 23.49
N TYR A 115 -35.25 -73.78 24.08
CA TYR A 115 -35.39 -72.51 24.78
C TYR A 115 -35.33 -72.70 26.27
N ARG A 116 -34.52 -71.94 26.96
CA ARG A 116 -34.57 -71.77 28.41
C ARG A 116 -35.35 -70.53 28.77
N ASN A 117 -36.46 -70.77 29.53
CA ASN A 117 -37.35 -69.79 30.11
C ASN A 117 -36.73 -68.98 31.22
N SER A 118 -37.10 -67.70 31.30
CA SER A 118 -37.29 -67.03 32.60
C SER A 118 -38.53 -66.10 32.51
N GLU A 119 -39.46 -66.37 33.39
CA GLU A 119 -40.80 -65.71 33.57
C GLU A 119 -40.66 -64.25 34.01
N ILE A 120 -41.67 -63.42 33.58
CA ILE A 120 -42.30 -62.38 34.42
C ILE A 120 -43.73 -62.09 33.82
N LYS A 121 -44.67 -62.00 34.72
CA LYS A 121 -46.13 -62.02 34.54
C LYS A 121 -46.77 -60.69 34.00
N PRO A 122 -48.07 -60.71 33.60
CA PRO A 122 -48.68 -59.82 32.64
C PRO A 122 -49.48 -58.65 33.29
N GLY A 123 -49.69 -57.61 32.51
CA GLY A 123 -50.66 -56.57 32.88
C GLY A 123 -50.62 -55.40 31.88
N PHE A 124 -51.80 -55.19 31.30
CA PHE A 124 -52.19 -54.11 30.39
C PHE A 124 -51.91 -54.32 28.90
N ALA A 125 -52.78 -55.07 28.30
CA ALA A 125 -53.01 -55.08 26.86
C ALA A 125 -54.09 -54.07 26.49
N SER A 126 -53.98 -53.58 25.32
CA SER A 126 -54.98 -53.07 24.37
C SER A 126 -54.92 -51.57 24.06
N LYS A 127 -54.79 -51.35 22.78
CA LYS A 127 -54.95 -50.09 22.02
C LYS A 127 -53.65 -49.24 21.76
N VAL A 128 -52.63 -49.78 21.09
CA VAL A 128 -51.81 -49.04 20.13
C VAL A 128 -51.17 -50.05 19.16
N GLU A 129 -51.96 -50.75 18.37
CA GLU A 129 -51.40 -51.71 17.42
C GLU A 129 -51.88 -51.50 15.97
N ASN A 130 -52.02 -50.25 15.53
CA ASN A 130 -52.31 -49.97 14.12
C ASN A 130 -51.71 -48.68 13.60
N GLY A 131 -50.50 -48.26 14.08
CA GLY A 131 -49.85 -47.03 13.63
C GLY A 131 -48.35 -47.09 13.31
N ILE A 132 -47.69 -48.22 13.50
CA ILE A 132 -46.25 -48.31 13.38
C ILE A 132 -45.80 -49.47 12.47
N LYS A 133 -46.39 -49.62 11.31
CA LYS A 133 -45.91 -50.58 10.30
C LYS A 133 -45.73 -50.01 8.90
N SER A 134 -45.50 -48.71 8.74
CA SER A 134 -45.24 -48.13 7.41
C SER A 134 -44.03 -47.22 7.31
N ASN A 135 -43.16 -47.13 8.33
CA ASN A 135 -42.00 -46.23 8.26
C ASN A 135 -40.64 -46.88 8.62
N VAL A 136 -40.41 -48.14 8.32
CA VAL A 136 -39.09 -48.74 8.45
C VAL A 136 -38.76 -49.48 7.16
N SER A 137 -38.37 -48.78 6.14
CA SER A 137 -37.42 -49.16 5.10
C SER A 137 -37.30 -48.08 4.00
N GLN A 138 -37.05 -46.84 4.35
CA GLN A 138 -36.24 -46.05 3.46
C GLN A 138 -34.80 -46.46 3.71
N ARG A 139 -34.36 -47.58 3.12
CA ARG A 139 -32.94 -47.76 2.77
C ARG A 139 -32.60 -46.55 1.94
N THR A 140 -31.82 -45.64 2.48
CA THR A 140 -31.11 -44.62 1.71
C THR A 140 -30.34 -45.36 0.64
N GLN A 141 -30.90 -45.45 -0.57
CA GLN A 141 -30.17 -45.98 -1.73
C GLN A 141 -28.94 -45.11 -1.87
N LEU A 142 -27.76 -45.68 -1.64
CA LEU A 142 -26.50 -45.03 -1.92
C LEU A 142 -26.54 -44.55 -3.37
N PRO A 143 -26.19 -43.28 -3.64
CA PRO A 143 -26.20 -42.74 -4.99
C PRO A 143 -25.37 -43.63 -5.92
N SER A 144 -25.89 -43.89 -7.13
CA SER A 144 -25.19 -44.71 -8.11
C SER A 144 -23.79 -44.13 -8.38
N THR A 145 -22.82 -44.96 -8.74
CA THR A 145 -21.44 -44.51 -9.03
C THR A 145 -21.43 -43.40 -10.10
N GLU A 146 -22.36 -43.47 -11.05
CA GLU A 146 -22.54 -42.48 -12.11
C GLU A 146 -22.98 -41.11 -11.60
N ASN A 147 -23.96 -41.10 -10.69
CA ASN A 147 -24.41 -39.86 -10.05
C ASN A 147 -23.28 -39.19 -9.27
N ILE A 148 -22.42 -39.98 -8.64
CA ILE A 148 -21.25 -39.44 -7.94
C ILE A 148 -20.22 -38.87 -8.95
N VAL A 149 -20.02 -39.52 -10.10
CA VAL A 149 -19.12 -38.99 -11.16
C VAL A 149 -19.70 -37.70 -11.75
N VAL A 150 -21.00 -37.64 -12.03
CA VAL A 150 -21.67 -36.40 -12.51
C VAL A 150 -21.53 -35.28 -11.49
N LEU A 151 -21.80 -35.54 -10.21
CA LEU A 151 -21.62 -34.56 -9.14
C LEU A 151 -20.17 -34.08 -9.04
N SER A 152 -19.22 -35.01 -9.14
CA SER A 152 -17.80 -34.69 -9.07
C SER A 152 -17.34 -33.82 -10.23
N LEU A 153 -17.78 -34.12 -11.46
CA LEU A 153 -17.54 -33.31 -12.64
C LEU A 153 -18.20 -31.93 -12.55
N SER A 154 -19.43 -31.90 -12.01
CA SER A 154 -20.13 -30.62 -11.79
C SER A 154 -19.38 -29.74 -10.81
N LEU A 155 -18.90 -30.28 -9.69
CA LEU A 155 -18.09 -29.54 -8.70
C LEU A 155 -16.72 -29.14 -9.27
N LEU A 156 -16.15 -29.92 -10.17
CA LEU A 156 -14.87 -29.61 -10.82
C LEU A 156 -15.00 -28.47 -11.83
N ILE A 157 -16.06 -28.49 -12.64
CA ILE A 157 -16.18 -27.64 -13.83
C ILE A 157 -16.96 -26.35 -13.52
N ILE A 158 -18.18 -26.44 -12.93
CA ILE A 158 -19.10 -25.30 -12.81
C ILE A 158 -18.48 -24.13 -12.03
N PRO A 159 -17.88 -24.33 -10.84
CA PRO A 159 -17.27 -23.22 -10.09
C PRO A 159 -16.06 -22.61 -10.79
N PHE A 160 -15.43 -23.35 -11.71
CA PHE A 160 -14.27 -22.88 -12.46
C PHE A 160 -14.64 -22.08 -13.71
N VAL A 161 -15.85 -22.26 -14.27
CA VAL A 161 -16.31 -21.60 -15.49
C VAL A 161 -16.13 -20.08 -15.48
N PRO A 162 -16.45 -19.33 -14.41
CA PRO A 162 -16.23 -17.89 -14.36
C PRO A 162 -14.75 -17.48 -14.46
N ALA A 163 -13.83 -18.36 -14.07
CA ALA A 163 -12.39 -18.11 -14.07
C ALA A 163 -11.66 -18.55 -15.34
N THR A 164 -12.38 -19.11 -16.32
CA THR A 164 -11.80 -19.62 -17.59
C THR A 164 -11.37 -18.56 -18.57
N ASN A 165 -11.74 -17.29 -18.38
CA ASN A 165 -11.60 -16.21 -19.36
C ASN A 165 -12.35 -16.43 -20.70
N LEU A 166 -13.25 -17.39 -20.78
CA LEU A 166 -14.00 -17.71 -22.02
C LEU A 166 -15.18 -16.76 -22.25
N PHE A 167 -15.89 -16.39 -21.18
CA PHE A 167 -17.09 -15.55 -21.26
C PHE A 167 -16.77 -14.07 -21.03
N PHE A 168 -15.86 -13.78 -20.15
CA PHE A 168 -15.36 -12.44 -19.83
C PHE A 168 -13.94 -12.56 -19.28
N TYR A 169 -13.14 -11.51 -19.46
CA TYR A 169 -11.78 -11.49 -18.94
C TYR A 169 -11.78 -11.25 -17.44
N VAL A 170 -10.93 -11.98 -16.71
CA VAL A 170 -10.70 -11.78 -15.30
C VAL A 170 -9.29 -11.24 -15.05
N GLY A 171 -9.09 -10.56 -13.92
CA GLY A 171 -7.84 -9.90 -13.55
C GLY A 171 -6.73 -10.85 -13.08
N PHE A 172 -6.71 -12.09 -13.56
CA PHE A 172 -5.66 -13.06 -13.27
C PHE A 172 -5.58 -14.12 -14.37
N VAL A 173 -4.40 -14.73 -14.53
CA VAL A 173 -4.20 -15.87 -15.44
C VAL A 173 -4.58 -17.17 -14.75
N ILE A 174 -4.02 -17.43 -13.57
CA ILE A 174 -4.36 -18.54 -12.67
C ILE A 174 -4.58 -17.96 -11.25
N ALA A 175 -5.54 -18.51 -10.51
CA ALA A 175 -5.73 -18.22 -9.10
C ALA A 175 -5.97 -19.53 -8.33
N GLU A 176 -5.02 -19.94 -7.51
CA GLU A 176 -5.10 -21.19 -6.72
C GLU A 176 -6.34 -21.25 -5.83
N ARG A 177 -6.75 -20.12 -5.28
CA ARG A 177 -7.97 -20.01 -4.45
C ARG A 177 -9.27 -20.40 -5.19
N VAL A 178 -9.31 -20.27 -6.51
CA VAL A 178 -10.47 -20.67 -7.32
C VAL A 178 -10.58 -22.18 -7.43
N LEU A 179 -9.48 -22.91 -7.24
CA LEU A 179 -9.43 -24.37 -7.26
C LEU A 179 -9.96 -25.02 -5.98
N TYR A 180 -10.35 -24.25 -4.95
CA TYR A 180 -10.80 -24.82 -3.67
C TYR A 180 -12.05 -25.70 -3.82
N ILE A 181 -13.10 -25.21 -4.47
CA ILE A 181 -14.31 -26.01 -4.73
C ILE A 181 -14.05 -27.09 -5.80
N PRO A 182 -13.40 -26.81 -6.94
CA PRO A 182 -12.98 -27.83 -7.89
C PRO A 182 -12.15 -28.97 -7.29
N SER A 183 -11.31 -28.72 -6.28
CA SER A 183 -10.55 -29.76 -5.60
C SER A 183 -11.41 -30.80 -4.90
N MET A 184 -12.61 -30.42 -4.41
CA MET A 184 -13.58 -31.37 -3.83
C MET A 184 -14.08 -32.34 -4.89
N GLY A 185 -14.43 -31.84 -6.08
CA GLY A 185 -14.82 -32.69 -7.22
C GLY A 185 -13.69 -33.61 -7.66
N PHE A 186 -12.47 -33.09 -7.69
CA PHE A 186 -11.26 -33.88 -7.99
C PHE A 186 -11.05 -35.01 -6.98
N CYS A 187 -11.11 -34.75 -5.67
CA CYS A 187 -10.98 -35.76 -4.62
C CYS A 187 -12.05 -36.86 -4.74
N LEU A 188 -13.30 -36.48 -5.05
CA LEU A 188 -14.38 -37.45 -5.28
C LEU A 188 -14.09 -38.35 -6.49
N LEU A 189 -13.62 -37.78 -7.62
CA LEU A 189 -13.24 -38.57 -8.82
C LEU A 189 -12.12 -39.54 -8.52
N ILE A 190 -11.06 -39.14 -7.82
CA ILE A 190 -9.96 -40.04 -7.42
C ILE A 190 -10.49 -41.16 -6.53
N THR A 191 -11.35 -40.85 -5.55
CA THR A 191 -11.91 -41.85 -4.64
C THR A 191 -12.79 -42.86 -5.37
N VAL A 192 -13.66 -42.39 -6.29
CA VAL A 192 -14.51 -43.27 -7.11
C VAL A 192 -13.65 -44.13 -8.04
N GLY A 193 -12.66 -43.55 -8.67
CA GLY A 193 -11.72 -44.28 -9.54
C GLY A 193 -10.95 -45.36 -8.78
N ALA A 194 -10.39 -45.05 -7.62
CA ALA A 194 -9.69 -46.01 -6.75
C ALA A 194 -10.61 -47.15 -6.31
N ARG A 195 -11.87 -46.83 -5.90
CA ARG A 195 -12.88 -47.83 -5.55
C ARG A 195 -13.23 -48.73 -6.73
N ALA A 196 -13.47 -48.16 -7.90
CA ALA A 196 -13.79 -48.93 -9.12
C ALA A 196 -12.67 -49.90 -9.49
N LEU A 197 -11.40 -49.48 -9.42
CA LEU A 197 -10.24 -50.31 -9.61
C LEU A 197 -10.15 -51.42 -8.54
N TYR A 198 -10.33 -51.05 -7.26
CA TYR A 198 -10.27 -52.00 -6.14
C TYR A 198 -11.31 -53.11 -6.25
N VAL A 199 -12.54 -52.79 -6.65
CA VAL A 199 -13.62 -53.76 -6.84
C VAL A 199 -13.36 -54.70 -8.06
N LYS A 200 -12.87 -54.12 -9.16
CA LYS A 200 -12.63 -54.83 -10.41
C LYS A 200 -11.46 -55.84 -10.34
N ILE A 201 -10.48 -55.59 -9.48
CA ILE A 201 -9.28 -56.38 -9.35
C ILE A 201 -9.55 -57.53 -8.37
N GLN A 202 -9.28 -58.77 -8.79
CA GLN A 202 -9.45 -59.97 -7.94
C GLN A 202 -8.19 -60.35 -7.16
N LYS A 203 -6.99 -60.00 -7.68
CA LYS A 203 -5.71 -60.39 -7.04
C LYS A 203 -5.48 -59.56 -5.76
N ARG A 204 -5.31 -60.26 -4.62
CA ARG A 204 -5.08 -59.61 -3.30
C ARG A 204 -3.89 -58.67 -3.31
N PHE A 205 -2.78 -59.03 -3.95
CA PHE A 205 -1.60 -58.18 -4.07
C PHE A 205 -1.91 -56.81 -4.72
N LEU A 206 -2.67 -56.82 -5.84
CA LEU A 206 -3.02 -55.59 -6.54
C LEU A 206 -4.02 -54.72 -5.73
N LYS A 207 -4.91 -55.34 -4.96
CA LYS A 207 -5.79 -54.59 -4.01
C LYS A 207 -4.98 -53.90 -2.94
N SER A 208 -4.00 -54.62 -2.36
CA SER A 208 -3.08 -54.03 -1.38
C SER A 208 -2.27 -52.89 -1.98
N LEU A 209 -1.80 -53.03 -3.23
CA LEU A 209 -1.07 -51.97 -3.94
C LEU A 209 -1.91 -50.71 -4.11
N ILE A 210 -3.19 -50.83 -4.52
CA ILE A 210 -4.11 -49.68 -4.64
C ILE A 210 -4.31 -48.98 -3.29
N PHE A 211 -4.53 -49.78 -2.22
CA PHE A 211 -4.69 -49.24 -0.87
C PHE A 211 -3.47 -48.43 -0.43
N TYR A 212 -2.26 -49.01 -0.55
CA TYR A 212 -1.02 -48.33 -0.18
C TYR A 212 -0.74 -47.11 -1.07
N ALA A 213 -1.01 -47.19 -2.38
CA ALA A 213 -0.85 -46.06 -3.28
C ALA A 213 -1.78 -44.90 -2.89
N THR A 214 -3.04 -45.19 -2.56
CA THR A 214 -3.98 -44.19 -2.11
C THR A 214 -3.58 -43.55 -0.76
N ALA A 215 -3.15 -44.43 0.19
CA ALA A 215 -2.63 -43.96 1.48
C ALA A 215 -1.41 -43.04 1.32
N THR A 216 -0.45 -43.46 0.49
CA THR A 216 0.76 -42.65 0.17
C THR A 216 0.39 -41.34 -0.47
N LEU A 217 -0.61 -41.30 -1.37
CA LEU A 217 -1.11 -40.08 -1.99
C LEU A 217 -1.70 -39.12 -0.94
N ILE A 218 -2.51 -39.65 -0.02
CA ILE A 218 -3.10 -38.82 1.08
C ILE A 218 -2.00 -38.23 1.96
N VAL A 219 -1.01 -39.03 2.35
CA VAL A 219 0.15 -38.55 3.13
C VAL A 219 0.92 -37.47 2.37
N PHE A 220 1.19 -37.70 1.08
CA PHE A 220 1.88 -36.72 0.23
C PHE A 220 1.12 -35.37 0.17
N TYR A 221 -0.19 -35.37 -0.09
CA TYR A 221 -0.97 -34.14 -0.09
C TYR A 221 -1.06 -33.52 1.29
N GLY A 222 -1.17 -34.31 2.36
CA GLY A 222 -1.12 -33.82 3.73
C GLY A 222 0.17 -33.08 4.04
N LEU A 223 1.31 -33.66 3.69
CA LEU A 223 2.63 -33.01 3.85
C LEU A 223 2.74 -31.74 3.02
N LYS A 224 2.32 -31.78 1.74
CA LYS A 224 2.31 -30.59 0.88
C LYS A 224 1.43 -29.48 1.43
N THR A 225 0.26 -29.82 1.97
CA THR A 225 -0.64 -28.84 2.60
C THR A 225 -0.01 -28.22 3.85
N ALA A 226 0.62 -29.04 4.70
CA ALA A 226 1.32 -28.55 5.88
C ALA A 226 2.48 -27.60 5.51
N MET A 227 3.28 -27.96 4.50
CA MET A 227 4.36 -27.08 3.98
C MET A 227 3.78 -25.78 3.42
N ARG A 228 2.71 -25.84 2.62
CA ARG A 228 2.08 -24.65 2.03
C ARG A 228 1.44 -23.76 3.09
N ASN A 229 0.88 -24.31 4.15
CA ASN A 229 0.38 -23.52 5.29
C ASN A 229 1.51 -22.75 5.97
N GLY A 230 2.73 -23.31 6.00
CA GLY A 230 3.92 -22.58 6.43
C GLY A 230 4.22 -21.34 5.58
N ASP A 231 4.09 -21.45 4.24
CA ASP A 231 4.28 -20.31 3.34
C ASP A 231 3.26 -19.17 3.60
N TRP A 232 2.05 -19.50 4.07
CA TRP A 232 0.97 -18.54 4.36
C TRP A 232 1.01 -17.97 5.78
N GLN A 233 2.00 -18.28 6.61
CA GLN A 233 2.09 -17.78 7.99
C GLN A 233 2.27 -16.27 8.06
N ASN A 234 3.02 -15.69 7.13
CA ASN A 234 3.23 -14.25 7.02
C ASN A 234 3.51 -13.84 5.57
N GLU A 235 3.40 -12.55 5.31
CA GLU A 235 3.57 -12.00 3.96
C GLU A 235 4.98 -12.22 3.40
N GLU A 236 6.00 -12.16 4.25
CA GLU A 236 7.39 -12.35 3.82
C GLU A 236 7.61 -13.77 3.29
N MET A 237 7.17 -14.79 4.02
CA MET A 237 7.29 -16.19 3.59
C MET A 237 6.45 -16.46 2.34
N LEU A 238 5.25 -15.89 2.29
CA LEU A 238 4.37 -16.01 1.14
C LEU A 238 5.03 -15.48 -0.14
N TYR A 239 5.61 -14.26 -0.07
CA TYR A 239 6.26 -13.66 -1.25
C TYR A 239 7.56 -14.38 -1.61
N ARG A 240 8.34 -14.83 -0.62
CA ARG A 240 9.55 -15.66 -0.86
C ARG A 240 9.22 -16.97 -1.59
N SER A 241 8.12 -17.63 -1.23
CA SER A 241 7.67 -18.86 -1.90
C SER A 241 7.27 -18.63 -3.35
N GLY A 242 6.76 -17.45 -3.68
CA GLY A 242 6.32 -17.08 -5.02
C GLY A 242 7.43 -16.67 -6.00
N ILE A 243 8.67 -16.46 -5.54
CA ILE A 243 9.78 -15.97 -6.39
C ILE A 243 10.05 -16.89 -7.58
N LYS A 244 9.89 -18.20 -7.41
CA LYS A 244 10.12 -19.19 -8.49
C LYS A 244 9.09 -19.09 -9.62
N VAL A 245 7.87 -18.62 -9.32
CA VAL A 245 6.75 -18.58 -10.27
C VAL A 245 6.61 -17.21 -10.89
N ASN A 246 6.60 -16.15 -10.07
CA ASN A 246 6.46 -14.76 -10.50
C ASN A 246 7.52 -13.89 -9.82
N PRO A 247 8.78 -13.96 -10.27
CA PRO A 247 9.87 -13.26 -9.60
C PRO A 247 9.68 -11.74 -9.54
N ALA A 248 9.20 -11.12 -10.62
CA ALA A 248 9.04 -9.67 -10.67
C ALA A 248 8.08 -9.15 -9.59
N LYS A 249 6.90 -9.76 -9.48
CA LYS A 249 5.87 -9.37 -8.51
C LYS A 249 6.23 -9.80 -7.09
N ALA A 250 6.80 -10.99 -6.95
CA ALA A 250 7.19 -11.52 -5.65
C ALA A 250 8.30 -10.69 -4.99
N TRP A 251 9.36 -10.35 -5.72
CA TRP A 251 10.40 -9.46 -5.25
C TRP A 251 9.88 -8.05 -4.94
N GLY A 252 8.98 -7.52 -5.77
CA GLY A 252 8.37 -6.21 -5.53
C GLY A 252 7.56 -6.15 -4.24
N ASN A 253 6.68 -7.14 -4.02
CA ASN A 253 5.88 -7.23 -2.80
C ASN A 253 6.75 -7.52 -1.57
N LEU A 254 7.76 -8.37 -1.71
CA LEU A 254 8.75 -8.61 -0.65
C LEU A 254 9.48 -7.32 -0.26
N GLY A 255 9.84 -6.48 -1.23
CA GLY A 255 10.41 -5.15 -0.97
C GLY A 255 9.51 -4.26 -0.13
N ASN A 256 8.18 -4.26 -0.40
CA ASN A 256 7.22 -3.52 0.41
C ASN A 256 7.19 -4.01 1.87
N VAL A 257 7.19 -5.33 2.09
CA VAL A 257 7.21 -5.93 3.43
C VAL A 257 8.51 -5.60 4.16
N LEU A 258 9.65 -5.77 3.50
CA LEU A 258 10.95 -5.46 4.10
C LEU A 258 11.08 -3.97 4.46
N LYS A 259 10.54 -3.08 3.62
CA LYS A 259 10.45 -1.64 3.93
C LYS A 259 9.60 -1.38 5.18
N SER A 260 8.42 -2.01 5.30
CA SER A 260 7.57 -1.86 6.49
C SER A 260 8.23 -2.38 7.77
N GLN A 261 9.15 -3.34 7.65
CA GLN A 261 9.98 -3.87 8.74
C GLN A 261 11.24 -3.01 9.01
N SER A 262 11.40 -1.87 8.32
CA SER A 262 12.58 -1.01 8.40
C SER A 262 13.91 -1.66 7.95
N LYS A 263 13.84 -2.77 7.21
CA LYS A 263 15.01 -3.45 6.59
C LYS A 263 15.36 -2.78 5.26
N ILE A 264 15.88 -1.56 5.31
CA ILE A 264 16.03 -0.67 4.15
C ILE A 264 16.93 -1.26 3.04
N SER A 265 18.09 -1.83 3.40
CA SER A 265 19.04 -2.40 2.44
C SER A 265 18.50 -3.64 1.72
N GLU A 266 17.78 -4.50 2.45
CA GLU A 266 17.14 -5.68 1.87
C GLU A 266 15.96 -5.28 0.97
N ALA A 267 15.18 -4.26 1.38
CA ALA A 267 14.08 -3.72 0.58
C ALA A 267 14.59 -3.13 -0.75
N GLU A 268 15.70 -2.36 -0.72
CA GLU A 268 16.34 -1.85 -1.93
C GLU A 268 16.75 -2.98 -2.87
N SER A 269 17.42 -4.01 -2.34
CA SER A 269 17.85 -5.18 -3.11
C SER A 269 16.64 -5.90 -3.72
N ALA A 270 15.56 -6.05 -2.97
CA ALA A 270 14.33 -6.68 -3.46
C ALA A 270 13.67 -5.88 -4.60
N TYR A 271 13.57 -4.55 -4.49
CA TYR A 271 13.05 -3.73 -5.58
C TYR A 271 13.93 -3.77 -6.83
N ARG A 272 15.26 -3.76 -6.67
CA ARG A 272 16.20 -3.89 -7.81
C ARG A 272 16.05 -5.25 -8.48
N ASN A 273 15.89 -6.32 -7.71
CA ASN A 273 15.61 -7.65 -8.26
C ASN A 273 14.28 -7.70 -9.01
N ALA A 274 13.21 -7.09 -8.47
CA ALA A 274 11.94 -6.99 -9.19
C ALA A 274 12.11 -6.31 -10.55
N LEU A 275 12.83 -5.18 -10.58
CA LEU A 275 13.09 -4.39 -11.78
C LEU A 275 14.08 -5.08 -12.76
N TYR A 276 14.95 -5.96 -12.28
CA TYR A 276 15.79 -6.81 -13.12
C TYR A 276 14.93 -7.76 -13.97
N TYR A 277 13.92 -8.40 -13.36
CA TYR A 277 13.01 -9.28 -14.09
C TYR A 277 12.03 -8.52 -14.98
N ARG A 278 11.59 -7.34 -14.54
CA ARG A 278 10.67 -6.49 -15.31
C ARG A 278 10.94 -5.00 -15.04
N SER A 279 11.64 -4.35 -15.95
CA SER A 279 12.15 -2.98 -15.79
C SER A 279 11.09 -1.87 -15.81
N ASN A 280 9.90 -2.12 -16.39
CA ASN A 280 8.84 -1.12 -16.60
C ASN A 280 7.73 -1.16 -15.54
N MET A 281 7.99 -1.67 -14.33
CA MET A 281 7.03 -1.69 -13.24
C MET A 281 6.96 -0.33 -12.54
N ALA A 282 6.06 0.55 -12.99
CA ALA A 282 5.94 1.92 -12.49
C ALA A 282 5.81 2.00 -10.96
N ASP A 283 5.04 1.08 -10.32
CA ASP A 283 4.86 1.05 -8.88
C ASP A 283 6.18 0.71 -8.16
N MET A 284 6.99 -0.20 -8.72
CA MET A 284 8.29 -0.59 -8.13
C MET A 284 9.35 0.49 -8.32
N LEU A 285 9.38 1.12 -9.49
CA LEU A 285 10.24 2.28 -9.77
C LEU A 285 9.92 3.42 -8.78
N TYR A 286 8.64 3.70 -8.56
CA TYR A 286 8.19 4.71 -7.60
C TYR A 286 8.59 4.34 -6.16
N ASN A 287 8.35 3.10 -5.72
CA ASN A 287 8.66 2.64 -4.36
C ASN A 287 10.16 2.67 -4.08
N LEU A 288 10.99 2.29 -5.08
CA LEU A 288 12.45 2.41 -4.97
C LEU A 288 12.87 3.89 -4.89
N GLY A 289 12.27 4.76 -5.72
CA GLY A 289 12.49 6.20 -5.64
C GLY A 289 12.15 6.77 -4.26
N LEU A 290 11.03 6.34 -3.67
CA LEU A 290 10.62 6.76 -2.32
C LEU A 290 11.60 6.28 -1.24
N LEU A 291 12.05 5.04 -1.31
CA LEU A 291 13.06 4.49 -0.38
C LEU A 291 14.38 5.28 -0.45
N LEU A 292 14.83 5.61 -1.66
CA LEU A 292 16.05 6.39 -1.89
C LEU A 292 15.90 7.84 -1.39
N GLN A 293 14.72 8.44 -1.57
CA GLN A 293 14.41 9.77 -1.03
C GLN A 293 14.45 9.78 0.50
N GLU A 294 13.85 8.78 1.16
CA GLU A 294 13.90 8.61 2.62
C GLU A 294 15.34 8.40 3.12
N SER A 295 16.21 7.81 2.30
CA SER A 295 17.65 7.65 2.55
C SER A 295 18.48 8.87 2.12
N SER A 296 17.86 10.01 1.81
CA SER A 296 18.52 11.26 1.34
C SER A 296 19.32 11.13 0.03
N ARG A 297 19.12 10.06 -0.75
CA ARG A 297 19.76 9.83 -2.06
C ARG A 297 18.92 10.47 -3.18
N PHE A 298 18.76 11.78 -3.14
CA PHE A 298 17.82 12.54 -3.98
C PHE A 298 18.08 12.43 -5.49
N ALA A 299 19.35 12.36 -5.92
CA ALA A 299 19.68 12.24 -7.34
C ALA A 299 19.20 10.91 -7.94
N GLU A 300 19.40 9.81 -7.22
CA GLU A 300 18.91 8.49 -7.64
C GLU A 300 17.37 8.42 -7.55
N ALA A 301 16.77 8.98 -6.49
CA ALA A 301 15.32 9.05 -6.37
C ALA A 301 14.67 9.75 -7.57
N LEU A 302 15.20 10.90 -8.00
CA LEU A 302 14.76 11.62 -9.20
C LEU A 302 14.88 10.77 -10.47
N HIS A 303 15.96 10.01 -10.61
CA HIS A 303 16.13 9.09 -11.75
C HIS A 303 15.00 8.05 -11.79
N TYR A 304 14.72 7.38 -10.67
CA TYR A 304 13.67 6.36 -10.62
C TYR A 304 12.26 6.93 -10.75
N TYR A 305 11.99 8.12 -10.23
CA TYR A 305 10.71 8.80 -10.46
C TYR A 305 10.51 9.15 -11.94
N LYS A 306 11.56 9.61 -12.66
CA LYS A 306 11.48 9.84 -14.11
C LYS A 306 11.17 8.56 -14.89
N LEU A 307 11.79 7.43 -14.51
CA LEU A 307 11.47 6.13 -15.10
C LEU A 307 10.03 5.68 -14.78
N ALA A 308 9.56 5.93 -13.56
CA ALA A 308 8.18 5.63 -13.16
C ALA A 308 7.16 6.44 -13.99
N ILE A 309 7.42 7.73 -14.18
CA ILE A 309 6.61 8.62 -15.05
C ILE A 309 6.64 8.14 -16.49
N GLY A 310 7.82 7.74 -17.02
CA GLY A 310 7.94 7.19 -18.37
C GLY A 310 7.15 5.88 -18.56
N SER A 311 7.10 5.03 -17.52
CA SER A 311 6.35 3.77 -17.55
C SER A 311 4.85 3.97 -17.35
N ARG A 312 4.43 4.95 -16.56
CA ARG A 312 3.03 5.32 -16.30
C ARG A 312 2.89 6.84 -16.18
N PRO A 313 2.60 7.53 -17.29
CA PRO A 313 2.46 9.00 -17.29
C PRO A 313 1.33 9.53 -16.40
N THR A 314 0.38 8.69 -16.00
CA THR A 314 -0.73 9.05 -15.11
C THR A 314 -0.41 8.90 -13.61
N LEU A 315 0.82 8.55 -13.24
CA LEU A 315 1.24 8.35 -11.85
C LEU A 315 1.52 9.69 -11.16
N ALA A 316 0.48 10.40 -10.72
CA ALA A 316 0.55 11.73 -10.11
C ALA A 316 1.51 11.81 -8.90
N SER A 317 1.59 10.74 -8.09
CA SER A 317 2.48 10.68 -6.93
C SER A 317 3.97 10.80 -7.29
N ALA A 318 4.38 10.30 -8.46
CA ALA A 318 5.75 10.41 -8.92
C ALA A 318 6.10 11.86 -9.34
N TYR A 319 5.18 12.57 -9.97
CA TYR A 319 5.33 14.00 -10.25
C TYR A 319 5.39 14.82 -8.96
N LEU A 320 4.52 14.53 -7.99
CA LEU A 320 4.50 15.20 -6.69
C LEU A 320 5.86 15.12 -6.01
N ASN A 321 6.39 13.90 -5.84
CA ASN A 321 7.67 13.72 -5.14
C ASN A 321 8.85 14.30 -5.94
N THR A 322 8.82 14.21 -7.27
CA THR A 322 9.80 14.89 -8.14
C THR A 322 9.79 16.39 -7.90
N GLY A 323 8.60 17.02 -7.91
CA GLY A 323 8.44 18.45 -7.68
C GLY A 323 8.92 18.88 -6.30
N ILE A 324 8.64 18.11 -5.25
CA ILE A 324 9.10 18.39 -3.88
C ILE A 324 10.63 18.35 -3.80
N ILE A 325 11.28 17.34 -4.38
CA ILE A 325 12.75 17.27 -4.38
C ILE A 325 13.35 18.46 -5.13
N LEU A 326 12.80 18.80 -6.31
CA LEU A 326 13.27 19.94 -7.10
C LEU A 326 13.11 21.27 -6.35
N MET A 327 11.98 21.45 -5.65
CA MET A 327 11.73 22.62 -4.82
C MET A 327 12.75 22.74 -3.69
N ASN A 328 13.03 21.65 -2.98
CA ASN A 328 14.02 21.60 -1.91
C ASN A 328 15.47 21.84 -2.40
N GLN A 329 15.76 21.54 -3.69
CA GLN A 329 17.02 21.85 -4.34
C GLN A 329 17.12 23.30 -4.87
N GLY A 330 16.08 24.12 -4.68
CA GLY A 330 16.03 25.48 -5.22
C GLY A 330 15.76 25.58 -6.73
N LYS A 331 15.44 24.46 -7.39
CA LYS A 331 15.09 24.41 -8.82
C LYS A 331 13.63 24.75 -9.04
N THR A 332 13.25 25.98 -8.66
CA THR A 332 11.86 26.41 -8.56
C THR A 332 11.08 26.33 -9.88
N GLU A 333 11.71 26.64 -11.00
CA GLU A 333 11.05 26.62 -12.31
C GLU A 333 10.79 25.19 -12.82
N GLU A 334 11.73 24.26 -12.57
CA GLU A 334 11.51 22.84 -12.89
C GLU A 334 10.42 22.24 -11.98
N ALA A 335 10.42 22.59 -10.69
CA ALA A 335 9.39 22.17 -9.75
C ALA A 335 8.00 22.68 -10.18
N ARG A 336 7.89 23.96 -10.56
CA ARG A 336 6.66 24.56 -11.08
C ARG A 336 6.09 23.80 -12.29
N ARG A 337 6.94 23.53 -13.28
CA ARG A 337 6.54 22.77 -14.48
C ARG A 337 6.10 21.36 -14.13
N THR A 338 6.75 20.72 -13.16
CA THR A 338 6.43 19.37 -12.71
C THR A 338 5.07 19.33 -12.01
N PHE A 339 4.78 20.29 -11.11
CA PHE A 339 3.50 20.38 -10.43
C PHE A 339 2.35 20.72 -11.40
N LEU A 340 2.58 21.59 -12.39
CA LEU A 340 1.60 21.88 -13.44
C LEU A 340 1.25 20.62 -14.24
N LYS A 341 2.26 19.87 -14.73
CA LYS A 341 2.00 18.59 -15.42
C LYS A 341 1.22 17.61 -14.55
N CYS A 342 1.49 17.57 -13.25
CA CYS A 342 0.74 16.75 -12.32
C CYS A 342 -0.74 17.16 -12.25
N SER A 343 -1.05 18.46 -12.22
CA SER A 343 -2.41 18.97 -12.12
C SER A 343 -3.25 18.79 -13.40
N GLU A 344 -2.58 18.59 -14.54
CA GLU A 344 -3.18 18.40 -15.87
C GLU A 344 -3.45 16.93 -16.19
N ILE A 345 -3.03 15.98 -15.33
CA ILE A 345 -3.26 14.55 -15.58
C ILE A 345 -4.77 14.25 -15.52
N PRO A 346 -5.36 13.66 -16.57
CA PRO A 346 -6.79 13.38 -16.61
C PRO A 346 -7.21 12.32 -15.61
N ASP A 347 -8.45 12.44 -15.11
CA ASP A 347 -9.07 11.52 -14.13
C ASP A 347 -9.57 10.20 -14.76
N GLU A 348 -9.19 9.89 -16.00
CA GLU A 348 -9.69 8.75 -16.75
C GLU A 348 -8.74 7.53 -16.65
N ASN A 349 -9.32 6.34 -16.66
CA ASN A 349 -8.60 5.06 -16.69
C ASN A 349 -7.54 4.90 -15.57
N LEU A 350 -7.83 5.40 -14.39
CA LEU A 350 -6.92 5.35 -13.25
C LEU A 350 -7.01 4.03 -12.49
N LYS A 351 -5.88 3.50 -12.08
CA LYS A 351 -5.81 2.31 -11.20
C LYS A 351 -6.41 2.59 -9.81
N ASP A 352 -6.11 3.76 -9.25
CA ASP A 352 -6.64 4.26 -7.97
C ASP A 352 -7.05 5.73 -8.11
N PRO A 353 -8.33 6.02 -8.39
CA PRO A 353 -8.81 7.39 -8.55
C PRO A 353 -8.68 8.24 -7.29
N HIS A 354 -8.77 7.62 -6.09
CA HIS A 354 -8.68 8.34 -4.84
C HIS A 354 -7.24 8.80 -4.56
N ALA A 355 -6.27 7.91 -4.66
CA ALA A 355 -4.86 8.23 -4.50
C ALA A 355 -4.38 9.24 -5.57
N HIS A 356 -4.90 9.12 -6.79
CA HIS A 356 -4.64 10.09 -7.86
C HIS A 356 -5.10 11.49 -7.48
N LYS A 357 -6.39 11.66 -7.14
CA LYS A 357 -6.95 12.96 -6.74
C LYS A 357 -6.24 13.57 -5.53
N SER A 358 -5.87 12.75 -4.54
CA SER A 358 -5.08 13.19 -3.40
C SER A 358 -3.70 13.71 -3.82
N SER A 359 -3.03 13.02 -4.75
CA SER A 359 -1.72 13.45 -5.28
C SER A 359 -1.82 14.73 -6.11
N VAL A 360 -2.84 14.84 -6.98
CA VAL A 360 -3.11 16.05 -7.76
C VAL A 360 -3.41 17.24 -6.85
N THR A 361 -4.24 17.07 -5.82
CA THR A 361 -4.50 18.11 -4.82
C THR A 361 -3.21 18.55 -4.12
N SER A 362 -2.33 17.60 -3.77
CA SER A 362 -1.04 17.89 -3.16
C SER A 362 -0.08 18.60 -4.14
N CYS A 363 -0.14 18.28 -5.43
CA CYS A 363 0.63 19.01 -6.46
C CYS A 363 0.18 20.48 -6.56
N LEU A 364 -1.12 20.73 -6.60
CA LEU A 364 -1.68 22.07 -6.60
C LEU A 364 -1.34 22.83 -5.31
N TYR A 365 -1.43 22.17 -4.15
CA TYR A 365 -1.01 22.76 -2.89
C TYR A 365 0.46 23.22 -2.93
N ASN A 366 1.38 22.39 -3.38
CA ASN A 366 2.80 22.73 -3.47
C ASN A 366 3.07 23.80 -4.56
N LEU A 367 2.33 23.79 -5.67
CA LEU A 367 2.40 24.84 -6.67
C LEU A 367 1.95 26.20 -6.11
N GLY A 368 0.85 26.21 -5.37
CA GLY A 368 0.39 27.41 -4.69
C GLY A 368 1.37 27.91 -3.64
N LYS A 369 1.99 26.98 -2.87
CA LYS A 369 3.04 27.32 -1.92
C LYS A 369 4.25 27.97 -2.62
N LEU A 370 4.66 27.45 -3.77
CA LEU A 370 5.75 28.01 -4.56
C LEU A 370 5.43 29.43 -5.06
N TYR A 371 4.21 29.69 -5.54
CA TYR A 371 3.78 31.05 -5.90
C TYR A 371 3.71 31.98 -4.68
N HIS A 372 3.26 31.46 -3.54
CA HIS A 372 3.23 32.22 -2.28
C HIS A 372 4.65 32.65 -1.85
N GLU A 373 5.63 31.75 -1.90
CA GLU A 373 7.05 32.04 -1.59
C GLU A 373 7.66 33.06 -2.55
N GLN A 374 7.18 33.14 -3.80
CA GLN A 374 7.56 34.14 -4.80
C GLN A 374 6.81 35.49 -4.63
N GLY A 375 5.93 35.62 -3.64
CA GLY A 375 5.12 36.82 -3.44
C GLY A 375 3.94 36.97 -4.41
N ARG A 376 3.65 35.96 -5.23
CA ARG A 376 2.56 35.90 -6.23
C ARG A 376 1.26 35.39 -5.58
N TYR A 377 0.76 36.13 -4.59
CA TYR A 377 -0.32 35.67 -3.71
C TYR A 377 -1.65 35.45 -4.42
N GLU A 378 -2.01 36.25 -5.43
CA GLU A 378 -3.25 36.06 -6.18
C GLU A 378 -3.23 34.79 -7.02
N GLU A 379 -2.11 34.50 -7.66
CA GLU A 379 -1.93 33.25 -8.40
C GLU A 379 -1.93 32.05 -7.45
N ALA A 380 -1.30 32.15 -6.29
CA ALA A 380 -1.35 31.15 -5.25
C ALA A 380 -2.81 30.85 -4.83
N LEU A 381 -3.62 31.88 -4.60
CA LEU A 381 -5.04 31.75 -4.24
C LEU A 381 -5.86 31.07 -5.35
N ASN A 382 -5.60 31.36 -6.61
CA ASN A 382 -6.29 30.71 -7.73
C ASN A 382 -6.00 29.21 -7.76
N VAL A 383 -4.73 28.85 -7.59
CA VAL A 383 -4.30 27.44 -7.53
C VAL A 383 -4.85 26.71 -6.30
N TYR A 384 -4.88 27.37 -5.13
CA TYR A 384 -5.49 26.80 -3.92
C TYR A 384 -7.00 26.57 -4.09
N LYS A 385 -7.71 27.47 -4.74
CA LYS A 385 -9.15 27.30 -5.06
C LYS A 385 -9.36 26.09 -6.00
N GLU A 386 -8.51 25.93 -7.00
CA GLU A 386 -8.53 24.76 -7.87
C GLU A 386 -8.26 23.46 -7.07
N ALA A 387 -7.29 23.49 -6.15
CA ALA A 387 -7.01 22.38 -5.26
C ALA A 387 -8.24 21.96 -4.44
N ILE A 388 -9.01 22.91 -3.90
CA ILE A 388 -10.26 22.64 -3.17
C ILE A 388 -11.31 21.99 -4.07
N GLN A 389 -11.44 22.42 -5.31
CA GLN A 389 -12.41 21.85 -6.26
C GLN A 389 -12.09 20.40 -6.62
N LYS A 390 -10.80 20.06 -6.77
CA LYS A 390 -10.33 18.71 -7.12
C LYS A 390 -10.15 17.78 -5.90
N MET A 391 -10.20 18.34 -4.70
CA MET A 391 -9.91 17.65 -3.44
C MET A 391 -10.91 16.51 -3.17
N PRO A 392 -10.46 15.28 -2.92
CA PRO A 392 -11.34 14.20 -2.51
C PRO A 392 -11.79 14.36 -1.06
N ARG A 393 -12.98 13.83 -0.72
CA ARG A 393 -13.62 14.01 0.61
C ARG A 393 -12.76 13.62 1.81
N GLN A 394 -11.87 12.63 1.64
CA GLN A 394 -10.99 12.13 2.71
C GLN A 394 -9.65 12.87 2.80
N PHE A 395 -9.42 13.84 1.94
CA PHE A 395 -8.17 14.62 1.96
C PHE A 395 -8.17 15.56 3.18
N PRO A 396 -7.06 15.63 3.95
CA PRO A 396 -6.95 16.51 5.11
C PRO A 396 -6.72 17.97 4.66
N PRO A 397 -7.74 18.87 4.72
CA PRO A 397 -7.68 20.18 4.08
C PRO A 397 -7.01 21.27 4.92
N GLN A 398 -6.73 21.01 6.21
CA GLN A 398 -6.30 22.04 7.17
C GLN A 398 -5.07 22.84 6.71
N SER A 399 -4.06 22.17 6.13
CA SER A 399 -2.86 22.87 5.65
C SER A 399 -3.14 23.76 4.44
N LEU A 400 -4.03 23.30 3.54
CA LEU A 400 -4.45 24.08 2.38
C LEU A 400 -5.23 25.34 2.82
N TYR A 401 -6.18 25.19 3.74
CA TYR A 401 -6.94 26.30 4.28
C TYR A 401 -6.06 27.31 5.04
N ASN A 402 -5.07 26.81 5.79
CA ASN A 402 -4.10 27.67 6.46
C ASN A 402 -3.29 28.52 5.45
N MET A 403 -2.80 27.92 4.36
CA MET A 403 -2.04 28.64 3.33
C MET A 403 -2.91 29.65 2.58
N MET A 404 -4.21 29.37 2.39
CA MET A 404 -5.15 30.36 1.86
C MET A 404 -5.30 31.55 2.81
N GLY A 405 -5.43 31.29 4.11
CA GLY A 405 -5.45 32.34 5.13
C GLY A 405 -4.20 33.21 5.09
N GLU A 406 -3.02 32.60 4.98
CA GLU A 406 -1.75 33.33 4.84
C GLU A 406 -1.69 34.19 3.57
N ALA A 407 -2.12 33.65 2.43
CA ALA A 407 -2.13 34.40 1.18
C ALA A 407 -3.09 35.62 1.24
N TYR A 408 -4.28 35.45 1.83
CA TYR A 408 -5.20 36.56 2.06
C TYR A 408 -4.64 37.60 3.05
N MET A 409 -3.96 37.17 4.11
CA MET A 409 -3.30 38.05 5.07
C MET A 409 -2.21 38.89 4.38
N ARG A 410 -1.39 38.28 3.49
CA ARG A 410 -0.37 39.00 2.71
C ARG A 410 -0.96 40.00 1.73
N LEU A 411 -2.17 39.79 1.25
CA LEU A 411 -2.94 40.73 0.43
C LEU A 411 -3.73 41.77 1.27
N SER A 412 -3.51 41.80 2.59
CA SER A 412 -4.23 42.69 3.53
C SER A 412 -5.75 42.48 3.56
N LYS A 413 -6.24 41.32 3.08
CA LYS A 413 -7.65 40.92 3.13
C LYS A 413 -7.91 40.15 4.43
N LEU A 414 -7.91 40.89 5.56
CA LEU A 414 -7.91 40.30 6.90
C LEU A 414 -9.19 39.52 7.25
N PRO A 415 -10.41 39.94 6.87
CA PRO A 415 -11.63 39.16 7.14
C PRO A 415 -11.64 37.78 6.43
N GLU A 416 -11.17 37.75 5.17
CA GLU A 416 -11.06 36.51 4.41
C GLU A 416 -9.99 35.58 5.00
N ALA A 417 -8.86 36.14 5.45
CA ALA A 417 -7.81 35.40 6.13
C ALA A 417 -8.35 34.75 7.41
N GLU A 418 -9.07 35.51 8.25
CA GLU A 418 -9.68 35.00 9.48
C GLU A 418 -10.63 33.82 9.19
N ARG A 419 -11.51 33.98 8.20
CA ARG A 419 -12.42 32.92 7.78
C ARG A 419 -11.67 31.61 7.45
N TRP A 420 -10.60 31.69 6.66
CA TRP A 420 -9.86 30.50 6.23
C TRP A 420 -9.05 29.88 7.36
N TYR A 421 -8.50 30.65 8.30
CA TYR A 421 -7.87 30.10 9.49
C TYR A 421 -8.88 29.37 10.38
N MET A 422 -10.10 29.93 10.54
CA MET A 422 -11.17 29.25 11.28
C MET A 422 -11.60 27.94 10.60
N GLU A 423 -11.74 27.92 9.26
CA GLU A 423 -12.03 26.66 8.53
C GLU A 423 -10.89 25.64 8.67
N SER A 424 -9.63 26.08 8.72
CA SER A 424 -8.49 25.20 9.01
C SER A 424 -8.62 24.55 10.39
N LEU A 425 -8.87 25.34 11.44
CA LEU A 425 -9.04 24.86 12.81
C LEU A 425 -10.31 24.03 13.01
N LYS A 426 -11.38 24.34 12.28
CA LYS A 426 -12.61 23.54 12.29
C LYS A 426 -12.40 22.15 11.65
N SER A 427 -11.58 22.06 10.60
CA SER A 427 -11.24 20.79 9.96
C SER A 427 -10.30 19.95 10.82
N LYS A 428 -9.39 20.58 11.57
CA LYS A 428 -8.46 19.94 12.49
C LYS A 428 -8.12 20.90 13.64
N THR A 429 -8.72 20.65 14.81
CA THR A 429 -8.62 21.52 16.00
C THR A 429 -7.22 21.59 16.61
N ASP A 430 -6.38 20.58 16.39
CA ASP A 430 -5.01 20.47 16.86
C ASP A 430 -3.96 20.83 15.79
N HIS A 431 -4.35 21.61 14.77
CA HIS A 431 -3.44 22.04 13.71
C HIS A 431 -2.57 23.20 14.16
N ILE A 432 -1.40 22.92 14.71
CA ILE A 432 -0.46 23.90 15.26
C ILE A 432 -0.16 25.06 14.32
N PRO A 433 0.16 24.88 13.01
CA PRO A 433 0.40 26.01 12.11
C PRO A 433 -0.75 26.99 12.06
N ALA A 434 -2.01 26.52 12.08
CA ALA A 434 -3.17 27.41 12.05
C ALA A 434 -3.34 28.20 13.35
N HIS A 435 -3.03 27.60 14.52
CA HIS A 435 -3.01 28.34 15.79
C HIS A 435 -2.00 29.49 15.75
N LEU A 436 -0.79 29.23 15.23
CA LEU A 436 0.27 30.24 15.15
C LEU A 436 -0.05 31.35 14.16
N THR A 437 -0.54 31.02 12.97
CA THR A 437 -0.87 32.02 11.93
C THR A 437 -2.11 32.81 12.26
N TYR A 438 -3.14 32.19 12.85
CA TYR A 438 -4.33 32.90 13.33
C TYR A 438 -4.00 33.77 14.54
N GLY A 439 -3.17 33.31 15.47
CA GLY A 439 -2.65 34.13 16.56
C GLY A 439 -1.97 35.42 16.06
N LYS A 440 -1.14 35.31 15.02
CA LYS A 440 -0.51 36.49 14.37
C LYS A 440 -1.55 37.43 13.77
N LEU A 441 -2.56 36.91 13.09
CA LEU A 441 -3.63 37.76 12.53
C LEU A 441 -4.38 38.52 13.63
N LEU A 442 -4.71 37.84 14.72
CA LEU A 442 -5.39 38.44 15.87
C LEU A 442 -4.53 39.52 16.54
N ALA A 443 -3.23 39.30 16.66
CA ALA A 443 -2.29 40.31 17.16
C ALA A 443 -2.27 41.55 16.26
N LEU A 444 -2.17 41.36 14.94
CA LEU A 444 -2.22 42.48 13.95
C LEU A 444 -3.54 43.26 13.99
N THR A 445 -4.64 42.59 14.31
CA THR A 445 -5.97 43.27 14.41
C THR A 445 -6.26 43.85 15.79
N GLY A 446 -5.27 43.85 16.71
CA GLY A 446 -5.40 44.40 18.06
C GLY A 446 -6.12 43.53 19.08
N ARG A 447 -6.51 42.29 18.71
CA ARG A 447 -7.16 41.29 19.58
C ARG A 447 -6.12 40.50 20.36
N LYS A 448 -5.28 41.21 21.14
CA LYS A 448 -4.06 40.68 21.78
C LYS A 448 -4.32 39.57 22.78
N SER A 449 -5.35 39.67 23.61
CA SER A 449 -5.68 38.62 24.61
C SER A 449 -6.18 37.33 23.98
N GLU A 450 -6.82 37.41 22.82
CA GLU A 450 -7.22 36.24 22.06
C GLU A 450 -6.00 35.63 21.34
N ALA A 451 -5.15 36.45 20.74
CA ALA A 451 -3.92 36.01 20.09
C ALA A 451 -3.05 35.16 21.05
N GLU A 452 -2.87 35.66 22.28
CA GLU A 452 -2.09 34.97 23.32
C GLU A 452 -2.64 33.56 23.61
N LYS A 453 -3.96 33.40 23.70
CA LYS A 453 -4.60 32.10 23.92
C LYS A 453 -4.25 31.10 22.80
N PHE A 454 -4.19 31.56 21.55
CA PHE A 454 -3.84 30.70 20.42
C PHE A 454 -2.38 30.30 20.43
N PHE A 455 -1.45 31.19 20.79
CA PHE A 455 -0.03 30.85 20.94
C PHE A 455 0.18 29.86 22.10
N LEU A 456 -0.44 30.07 23.26
CA LEU A 456 -0.37 29.16 24.39
C LEU A 456 -0.98 27.79 24.05
N LYS A 457 -2.08 27.77 23.30
CA LYS A 457 -2.68 26.52 22.81
C LYS A 457 -1.75 25.77 21.88
N ALA A 458 -1.02 26.44 21.00
CA ALA A 458 -0.02 25.81 20.14
C ALA A 458 1.11 25.16 20.95
N ILE A 459 1.55 25.80 22.04
CA ILE A 459 2.57 25.24 22.96
C ILE A 459 2.01 24.05 23.74
N GLU A 460 0.75 24.13 24.20
CA GLU A 460 0.09 23.01 24.90
C GLU A 460 -0.03 21.77 24.00
N LEU A 461 -0.33 21.94 22.71
CA LEU A 461 -0.47 20.85 21.74
C LEU A 461 0.85 20.15 21.47
N ASP A 462 1.96 20.88 21.41
CA ASP A 462 3.30 20.28 21.27
C ASP A 462 4.35 21.11 22.04
N PRO A 463 4.59 20.78 23.31
CA PRO A 463 5.58 21.47 24.14
C PRO A 463 7.03 21.26 23.70
N THR A 464 7.30 20.33 22.81
CA THR A 464 8.66 20.01 22.35
C THR A 464 9.07 20.80 21.10
N LYS A 465 8.16 21.55 20.51
CA LYS A 465 8.38 22.26 19.25
C LYS A 465 8.84 23.70 19.47
N GLY A 466 10.12 23.98 19.27
CA GLY A 466 10.72 25.28 19.48
C GLY A 466 10.07 26.41 18.68
N ASN A 467 9.57 26.11 17.47
CA ASN A 467 8.86 27.08 16.62
C ASN A 467 7.61 27.69 17.30
N CYS A 468 6.90 26.95 18.16
CA CYS A 468 5.77 27.50 18.93
C CYS A 468 6.23 28.58 19.91
N TYR A 469 7.29 28.33 20.63
CA TYR A 469 7.89 29.30 21.57
C TYR A 469 8.48 30.50 20.84
N MET A 470 9.07 30.30 19.66
CA MET A 470 9.60 31.38 18.83
C MET A 470 8.49 32.35 18.41
N HIS A 471 7.35 31.85 17.94
CA HIS A 471 6.24 32.71 17.54
C HIS A 471 5.56 33.41 18.72
N TYR A 472 5.43 32.74 19.86
CA TYR A 472 4.92 33.36 21.07
C TYR A 472 5.91 34.40 21.61
N GLY A 473 7.20 34.12 21.60
CA GLY A 473 8.24 35.07 21.99
C GLY A 473 8.25 36.32 21.12
N GLN A 474 8.04 36.18 19.80
CA GLN A 474 7.92 37.33 18.89
C GLN A 474 6.70 38.21 19.22
N PHE A 475 5.55 37.58 19.52
CA PHE A 475 4.35 38.31 19.97
C PHE A 475 4.61 39.05 21.29
N LEU A 476 5.25 38.40 22.29
CA LEU A 476 5.60 39.04 23.57
C LEU A 476 6.57 40.22 23.39
N LEU A 477 7.48 40.14 22.42
CA LEU A 477 8.41 41.21 22.10
C LEU A 477 7.68 42.42 21.51
N GLU A 478 6.71 42.19 20.62
CA GLU A 478 5.85 43.25 20.04
C GLU A 478 4.96 43.93 21.10
N GLU A 479 4.62 43.18 22.18
CA GLU A 479 3.92 43.71 23.35
C GLU A 479 4.83 44.35 24.41
N ALA A 480 6.13 44.51 24.10
CA ALA A 480 7.16 45.02 25.01
C ALA A 480 7.36 44.21 26.31
N ARG A 481 6.92 42.94 26.35
CA ARG A 481 7.14 41.97 27.45
C ARG A 481 8.50 41.28 27.27
N LEU A 482 9.56 42.09 27.37
CA LEU A 482 10.93 41.72 26.96
C LEU A 482 11.50 40.52 27.71
N ILE A 483 11.24 40.40 29.04
CA ILE A 483 11.75 39.31 29.86
C ILE A 483 11.14 37.99 29.44
N GLU A 484 9.83 37.95 29.33
CA GLU A 484 9.09 36.75 28.91
C GLU A 484 9.46 36.35 27.45
N ALA A 485 9.61 37.33 26.57
CA ALA A 485 10.07 37.09 25.19
C ALA A 485 11.45 36.43 25.18
N ALA A 486 12.36 36.88 26.04
CA ALA A 486 13.70 36.32 26.17
C ALA A 486 13.71 34.87 26.70
N GLU A 487 12.81 34.56 27.64
CA GLU A 487 12.64 33.17 28.15
C GLU A 487 12.11 32.25 27.05
N MET A 488 11.12 32.69 26.28
CA MET A 488 10.58 31.92 25.14
C MET A 488 11.65 31.74 24.06
N ALA A 489 12.43 32.75 23.76
CA ALA A 489 13.53 32.68 22.79
C ALA A 489 14.60 31.66 23.19
N LYS A 490 15.03 31.66 24.47
CA LYS A 490 15.98 30.67 24.97
C LYS A 490 15.43 29.26 24.83
N LYS A 491 14.18 29.05 25.29
CA LYS A 491 13.53 27.74 25.21
C LYS A 491 13.34 27.25 23.78
N ALA A 492 13.01 28.12 22.84
CA ALA A 492 12.93 27.80 21.43
C ALA A 492 14.27 27.27 20.89
N ALA A 493 15.36 28.01 21.17
CA ALA A 493 16.70 27.66 20.70
C ALA A 493 17.30 26.42 21.38
N GLU A 494 16.86 26.09 22.61
CA GLU A 494 17.25 24.86 23.31
C GLU A 494 16.55 23.62 22.72
N LEU A 495 15.27 23.74 22.38
CA LEU A 495 14.50 22.66 21.80
C LEU A 495 14.92 22.35 20.35
N ASP A 496 15.09 23.37 19.52
CA ASP A 496 15.42 23.24 18.10
C ASP A 496 16.83 23.80 17.81
N SER A 497 17.83 23.37 18.58
CA SER A 497 19.21 23.88 18.50
C SER A 497 19.94 23.61 17.17
N THR A 498 19.44 22.73 16.34
CA THR A 498 19.98 22.39 15.02
C THR A 498 19.30 23.19 13.87
N GLU A 499 18.17 23.85 14.16
CA GLU A 499 17.41 24.61 13.19
C GLU A 499 17.89 26.07 13.12
N PHE A 500 18.60 26.40 12.04
CA PHE A 500 19.21 27.73 11.87
C PHE A 500 18.22 28.88 12.09
N ASP A 501 17.03 28.79 11.51
CA ASP A 501 16.07 29.89 11.52
C ASP A 501 15.52 30.13 12.95
N VAL A 502 15.33 29.08 13.75
CA VAL A 502 14.91 29.19 15.14
C VAL A 502 16.01 29.83 15.98
N VAL A 503 17.23 29.33 15.87
CA VAL A 503 18.40 29.84 16.62
C VAL A 503 18.72 31.28 16.27
N PHE A 504 18.68 31.64 14.99
CA PHE A 504 18.96 32.98 14.50
C PHE A 504 17.91 33.99 14.97
N ASN A 505 16.62 33.64 14.89
CA ASN A 505 15.54 34.50 15.37
C ASN A 505 15.55 34.63 16.89
N ALA A 506 15.85 33.55 17.64
CA ALA A 506 16.03 33.60 19.07
C ALA A 506 17.16 34.57 19.48
N ALA A 507 18.31 34.50 18.80
CA ALA A 507 19.41 35.45 19.03
C ALA A 507 18.98 36.90 18.76
N HIS A 508 18.16 37.13 17.74
CA HIS A 508 17.62 38.46 17.41
C HIS A 508 16.68 38.99 18.51
N MET A 509 15.78 38.16 19.03
CA MET A 509 14.90 38.52 20.14
C MET A 509 15.68 38.82 21.43
N LEU A 510 16.68 38.03 21.75
CA LEU A 510 17.54 38.26 22.91
C LEU A 510 18.32 39.57 22.81
N ARG A 511 18.79 39.92 21.61
CA ARG A 511 19.43 41.21 21.36
C ARG A 511 18.46 42.37 21.56
N GLN A 512 17.21 42.26 21.08
CA GLN A 512 16.16 43.29 21.29
C GLN A 512 15.79 43.41 22.76
N ALA A 513 15.83 42.31 23.51
CA ALA A 513 15.67 42.33 24.98
C ALA A 513 16.91 42.84 25.75
N SER A 514 17.94 43.34 25.03
CA SER A 514 19.22 43.81 25.60
C SER A 514 20.03 42.74 26.36
N LEU A 515 19.75 41.45 26.14
CA LEU A 515 20.50 40.33 26.72
C LEU A 515 21.66 39.96 25.78
N ASN A 516 22.65 40.85 25.64
CA ASN A 516 23.71 40.82 24.64
C ASN A 516 24.59 39.57 24.77
N GLU A 517 24.95 39.10 25.97
CA GLU A 517 25.75 37.89 26.16
C GLU A 517 25.02 36.62 25.68
N ALA A 518 23.74 36.50 26.01
CA ALA A 518 22.94 35.39 25.52
C ALA A 518 22.74 35.45 24.00
N ALA A 519 22.50 36.64 23.45
CA ALA A 519 22.40 36.85 22.00
C ALA A 519 23.70 36.45 21.27
N GLU A 520 24.89 36.78 21.83
CA GLU A 520 26.19 36.38 21.27
C GLU A 520 26.27 34.84 21.15
N LYS A 521 25.91 34.10 22.22
CA LYS A 521 25.94 32.63 22.22
C LYS A 521 25.13 32.04 21.06
N TYR A 522 23.91 32.53 20.88
CA TYR A 522 23.03 31.98 19.83
C TYR A 522 23.35 32.50 18.42
N TYR A 523 23.86 33.73 18.25
CA TYR A 523 24.41 34.15 16.96
C TYR A 523 25.66 33.37 16.55
N ASP A 524 26.54 33.03 17.50
CA ASP A 524 27.67 32.15 17.25
C ASP A 524 27.23 30.75 16.81
N LEU A 525 26.23 30.19 17.50
CA LEU A 525 25.63 28.92 17.09
C LEU A 525 25.01 29.01 15.69
N ALA A 526 24.25 30.05 15.37
CA ALA A 526 23.68 30.25 14.05
C ALA A 526 24.76 30.37 12.97
N ALA A 527 25.87 31.10 13.23
CA ALA A 527 27.00 31.21 12.31
C ALA A 527 27.73 29.86 12.09
N ARG A 528 27.73 28.97 13.08
CA ARG A 528 28.24 27.58 12.91
C ARG A 528 27.30 26.72 12.10
N LEU A 529 25.97 26.85 12.28
CA LEU A 529 24.98 26.09 11.52
C LEU A 529 24.97 26.45 10.05
N ARG A 530 25.14 27.75 9.71
CA ARG A 530 25.28 28.23 8.32
C ARG A 530 26.50 29.17 8.16
N PRO A 531 27.70 28.61 7.99
CA PRO A 531 28.96 29.40 7.96
C PRO A 531 29.07 30.40 6.80
N ASN A 532 28.31 30.21 5.74
CA ASN A 532 28.32 31.05 4.54
C ASN A 532 27.07 31.95 4.43
N TYR A 533 26.43 32.26 5.56
CA TYR A 533 25.27 33.15 5.57
C TYR A 533 25.69 34.56 6.06
N PRO A 534 25.79 35.58 5.16
CA PRO A 534 26.36 36.88 5.48
C PRO A 534 25.68 37.59 6.63
N ALA A 535 24.31 37.51 6.72
CA ALA A 535 23.57 38.18 7.77
C ALA A 535 23.83 37.59 9.18
N ALA A 536 24.12 36.30 9.32
CA ALA A 536 24.47 35.73 10.60
C ALA A 536 25.82 36.22 11.09
N LEU A 537 26.81 36.28 10.18
CA LEU A 537 28.16 36.82 10.48
C LEU A 537 28.10 38.31 10.80
N MET A 538 27.33 39.09 10.07
CA MET A 538 27.11 40.50 10.32
C MET A 538 26.48 40.73 11.71
N ASN A 539 25.41 40.01 12.05
CA ASN A 539 24.77 40.14 13.34
C ASN A 539 25.66 39.64 14.50
N LEU A 540 26.44 38.57 14.27
CA LEU A 540 27.44 38.13 15.25
C LEU A 540 28.54 39.21 15.44
N GLY A 541 29.00 39.81 14.37
CA GLY A 541 29.94 40.95 14.43
C GLY A 541 29.33 42.12 15.22
N ALA A 542 28.06 42.43 15.00
CA ALA A 542 27.40 43.54 15.70
C ALA A 542 27.25 43.28 17.20
N ILE A 543 26.90 42.07 17.62
CA ILE A 543 26.78 41.75 19.05
C ILE A 543 28.14 41.66 19.73
N LEU A 544 29.14 41.14 19.08
CA LEU A 544 30.52 41.12 19.56
C LEU A 544 31.09 42.56 19.72
N HIS A 545 30.72 43.46 18.83
CA HIS A 545 31.05 44.89 18.92
C HIS A 545 30.42 45.50 20.18
N LEU A 546 29.10 45.24 20.41
CA LEU A 546 28.41 45.72 21.59
C LEU A 546 28.99 45.16 22.90
N ASN A 547 29.46 43.92 22.89
CA ASN A 547 30.08 43.24 24.02
C ASN A 547 31.60 43.60 24.22
N GLY A 548 32.12 44.55 23.45
CA GLY A 548 33.52 45.02 23.54
C GLY A 548 34.57 44.05 22.96
N ARG A 549 34.15 42.99 22.27
CA ARG A 549 35.06 42.00 21.65
C ARG A 549 35.47 42.44 20.22
N LEU A 550 36.14 43.61 20.12
CA LEU A 550 36.31 44.35 18.87
C LEU A 550 37.06 43.58 17.79
N GLN A 551 38.11 42.84 18.13
CA GLN A 551 38.91 42.05 17.15
C GLN A 551 38.08 40.90 16.55
N LYS A 552 37.27 40.22 17.34
CA LYS A 552 36.39 39.17 16.86
C LYS A 552 35.25 39.75 16.00
N ALA A 553 34.75 40.93 16.35
CA ALA A 553 33.74 41.65 15.60
C ALA A 553 34.28 42.00 14.19
N GLU A 554 35.50 42.52 14.10
CA GLU A 554 36.18 42.84 12.84
C GLU A 554 36.29 41.61 11.93
N ALA A 555 36.79 40.49 12.47
CA ALA A 555 36.93 39.25 11.71
C ALA A 555 35.58 38.75 11.11
N ASN A 556 34.49 38.85 11.88
CA ASN A 556 33.17 38.45 11.39
C ASN A 556 32.59 39.40 10.35
N TYR A 557 32.78 40.71 10.49
CA TYR A 557 32.37 41.68 9.47
C TYR A 557 33.14 41.52 8.16
N LEU A 558 34.44 41.30 8.23
CA LEU A 558 35.29 41.04 7.05
C LEU A 558 34.84 39.76 6.33
N ARG A 559 34.59 38.69 7.08
CA ARG A 559 34.07 37.44 6.49
C ARG A 559 32.69 37.62 5.88
N ALA A 560 31.79 38.40 6.49
CA ALA A 560 30.50 38.72 5.91
C ALA A 560 30.65 39.48 4.58
N LEU A 561 31.58 40.46 4.49
CA LEU A 561 31.86 41.22 3.28
C LEU A 561 32.58 40.38 2.20
N GLN A 562 33.36 39.37 2.56
CA GLN A 562 33.92 38.41 1.59
C GLN A 562 32.79 37.64 0.87
N LEU A 563 31.71 37.32 1.59
CA LEU A 563 30.56 36.63 1.01
C LEU A 563 29.61 37.57 0.28
N LYS A 564 29.46 38.81 0.76
CA LYS A 564 28.60 39.85 0.17
C LYS A 564 29.31 41.23 0.23
N PRO A 565 30.10 41.54 -0.78
CA PRO A 565 30.94 42.78 -0.79
C PRO A 565 30.12 44.08 -0.75
N ASP A 566 28.90 44.08 -1.31
CA ASP A 566 28.07 45.27 -1.52
C ASP A 566 27.15 45.55 -0.30
N ASP A 567 27.33 44.84 0.82
CA ASP A 567 26.47 45.04 1.99
C ASP A 567 26.83 46.34 2.74
N VAL A 568 26.09 47.41 2.41
CA VAL A 568 26.30 48.77 2.94
C VAL A 568 26.21 48.81 4.47
N ILE A 569 25.35 47.98 5.07
CA ILE A 569 25.19 47.93 6.54
C ILE A 569 26.44 47.38 7.19
N THR A 570 26.95 46.25 6.70
CA THR A 570 28.19 45.65 7.21
C THR A 570 29.40 46.57 7.01
N GLN A 571 29.53 47.24 5.85
CA GLN A 571 30.56 48.23 5.60
C GLN A 571 30.50 49.41 6.59
N SER A 572 29.29 49.94 6.84
CA SER A 572 29.10 51.02 7.79
C SER A 572 29.46 50.59 9.22
N ASN A 573 29.05 49.43 9.65
CA ASN A 573 29.35 48.88 10.98
C ASN A 573 30.86 48.63 11.14
N LEU A 574 31.54 48.12 10.13
CA LEU A 574 33.00 47.92 10.14
C LEU A 574 33.77 49.26 10.24
N ARG A 575 33.34 50.30 9.52
CA ARG A 575 33.93 51.65 9.63
C ARG A 575 33.78 52.22 11.04
N LYS A 576 32.62 52.08 11.64
CA LYS A 576 32.36 52.51 13.04
C LYS A 576 33.26 51.75 14.01
N LEU A 577 33.40 50.45 13.83
CA LEU A 577 34.26 49.60 14.62
C LEU A 577 35.73 50.05 14.53
N TRP A 578 36.27 50.27 13.32
CA TRP A 578 37.63 50.74 13.13
C TRP A 578 37.92 52.08 13.80
N ASN A 579 36.99 53.02 13.74
CA ASN A 579 37.12 54.32 14.43
C ASN A 579 37.22 54.14 15.97
N ILE A 580 36.52 53.15 16.53
CA ILE A 580 36.62 52.86 17.97
C ILE A 580 37.93 52.14 18.29
N MET A 581 38.38 51.20 17.47
CA MET A 581 39.62 50.48 17.64
C MET A 581 40.85 51.43 17.55
N GLU A 582 40.83 52.35 16.59
CA GLU A 582 41.87 53.39 16.44
C GLU A 582 41.93 54.30 17.69
N LYS A 583 40.80 54.74 18.22
CA LYS A 583 40.75 55.54 19.45
C LYS A 583 41.25 54.78 20.68
N GLN A 584 41.17 53.44 20.69
CA GLN A 584 41.68 52.59 21.75
C GLN A 584 43.11 52.07 21.52
N GLY A 585 43.79 52.52 20.44
CA GLY A 585 45.15 52.09 20.10
C GLY A 585 45.24 50.61 19.67
N LEU A 586 44.14 50.00 19.26
CA LEU A 586 44.11 48.61 18.80
C LEU A 586 44.47 48.53 17.31
N LYS A 587 45.26 47.49 16.93
CA LYS A 587 45.57 47.24 15.51
C LYS A 587 44.27 46.88 14.76
N THR A 588 44.10 47.47 13.59
CA THR A 588 43.01 47.18 12.67
C THR A 588 43.55 46.49 11.41
N SER A 589 42.76 45.66 10.74
CA SER A 589 43.12 45.05 9.47
C SER A 589 43.04 46.03 8.28
N LYS A 590 42.79 47.33 8.56
CA LYS A 590 42.80 48.42 7.58
C LYS A 590 44.22 48.86 7.19
N THR A 591 45.17 48.56 8.06
CA THR A 591 46.59 48.73 7.88
C THR A 591 47.23 47.41 7.48
#